data_9d1d9281eb77f8f258c6a6009fa63b13
#
_entry.id   9d1d9281eb77f8f258c6a6009fa63b13
#
_cell.length_a   1.000
_cell.length_b   1.000
_cell.length_c   1.000
_cell.angle_alpha   90.00
_cell.angle_beta   90.00
_cell.angle_gamma   90.00
#
_symmetry.space_group_name_H-M   'P 1'
#
loop_
_entity.id
_entity.type
_entity.pdbx_description
1 polymer ?
#
loop_
_entity_poly.entity_id
_entity_poly.type
_entity_poly.pdbx_seq_one_letter_code
_entity_poly.pdbx_strand_id
1 'polypeptide(L)'
;MSAPARLILVHKQRTSAMIRFLRFPHGIVAPEPLPKLAELMGEGEQVEGEAVVTHPAMLVKNVATMLGLSEDDIALEGGFRAHVDTPEGAAPVYLGSLTAIDPPYDAAECSGARFIAITDARDLPPAELGLLRRAYECVME
;
A
#
# COMPACT_ATOMS: atom_id res chain seq x y z
N MET A 1 -21.23 6.31 0.95
CA MET A 1 -19.90 6.90 1.22
C MET A 1 -18.82 5.88 0.95
N SER A 2 -17.81 6.27 0.20
CA SER A 2 -16.64 5.41 0.00
C SER A 2 -15.68 5.56 1.16
N ALA A 3 -15.02 4.47 1.53
CA ALA A 3 -13.98 4.51 2.56
C ALA A 3 -12.74 5.23 2.03
N PRO A 4 -11.94 5.86 2.91
CA PRO A 4 -10.71 6.53 2.49
C PRO A 4 -9.75 5.58 1.78
N ALA A 5 -9.02 6.11 0.79
CA ALA A 5 -8.03 5.34 0.04
C ALA A 5 -6.83 4.96 0.90
N ARG A 6 -6.17 3.89 0.52
CA ARG A 6 -4.96 3.37 1.18
C ARG A 6 -3.83 3.21 0.17
N LEU A 7 -2.61 3.22 0.68
CA LEU A 7 -1.40 3.07 -0.13
C LEU A 7 -0.51 1.99 0.46
N ILE A 8 -0.05 1.08 -0.40
CA ILE A 8 0.99 0.10 -0.05
C ILE A 8 2.30 0.63 -0.61
N LEU A 9 3.37 0.58 0.19
CA LEU A 9 4.70 0.99 -0.26
C LEU A 9 5.59 -0.22 -0.47
N VAL A 10 6.27 -0.25 -1.60
CA VAL A 10 7.17 -1.32 -1.99
C VAL A 10 8.51 -0.74 -2.42
N HIS A 11 9.58 -1.46 -2.15
CA HIS A 11 10.92 -1.15 -2.65
C HIS A 11 11.49 -2.35 -3.37
N LYS A 12 11.84 -2.17 -4.63
CA LYS A 12 12.53 -3.18 -5.43
C LYS A 12 13.97 -2.74 -5.64
N GLN A 13 14.90 -3.45 -5.04
CA GLN A 13 16.32 -3.10 -5.14
C GLN A 13 16.87 -3.56 -6.48
N ARG A 14 17.42 -2.64 -7.25
CA ARG A 14 17.88 -2.91 -8.61
C ARG A 14 19.01 -3.92 -8.68
N THR A 15 19.94 -3.85 -7.73
CA THR A 15 21.14 -4.69 -7.74
C THR A 15 20.87 -6.13 -7.37
N SER A 16 19.92 -6.39 -6.48
CA SER A 16 19.62 -7.73 -5.98
C SER A 16 18.23 -8.23 -6.39
N ALA A 17 17.44 -7.38 -7.03
CA ALA A 17 16.04 -7.64 -7.35
C ALA A 17 15.18 -8.00 -6.12
N MET A 18 15.68 -7.66 -4.93
CA MET A 18 14.98 -7.96 -3.68
C MET A 18 13.80 -7.02 -3.51
N ILE A 19 12.64 -7.59 -3.21
CA ILE A 19 11.40 -6.84 -3.02
C ILE A 19 11.06 -6.80 -1.54
N ARG A 20 10.89 -5.59 -1.02
CA ARG A 20 10.52 -5.36 0.37
C ARG A 20 9.28 -4.48 0.43
N PHE A 21 8.41 -4.77 1.37
CA PHE A 21 7.22 -3.95 1.63
C PHE A 21 7.39 -3.21 2.94
N LEU A 22 6.86 -2.00 3.01
CA LEU A 22 6.90 -1.22 4.24
C LEU A 22 5.71 -1.63 5.13
N ARG A 23 6.02 -2.16 6.29
CA ARG A 23 5.02 -2.57 7.28
C ARG A 23 4.99 -1.55 8.42
N PHE A 24 3.79 -1.00 8.65
CA PHE A 24 3.54 -0.08 9.75
C PHE A 24 3.12 -0.85 11.01
N PRO A 25 3.13 -0.21 12.19
CA PRO A 25 2.63 -0.88 13.41
C PRO A 25 1.21 -1.40 13.28
N HIS A 26 0.38 -0.73 12.48
CA HIS A 26 -1.02 -1.10 12.28
C HIS A 26 -1.26 -2.05 11.09
N GLY A 27 -0.24 -2.34 10.28
CA GLY A 27 -0.40 -3.22 9.12
C GLY A 27 0.38 -2.74 7.91
N ILE A 28 -0.05 -3.18 6.72
CA ILE A 28 0.69 -2.97 5.47
C ILE A 28 0.23 -1.74 4.69
N VAL A 29 -0.87 -1.13 5.05
CA VAL A 29 -1.44 0.00 4.34
C VAL A 29 -1.30 1.30 5.13
N ALA A 30 -1.21 2.43 4.42
CA ALA A 30 -1.08 3.75 4.99
C ALA A 30 -2.12 4.68 4.36
N PRO A 31 -2.46 5.78 4.99
CA PRO A 31 -2.01 6.26 6.29
C PRO A 31 -2.71 5.60 7.48
N GLU A 32 -3.90 5.06 7.27
CA GLU A 32 -4.70 4.45 8.31
C GLU A 32 -4.85 2.95 8.10
N PRO A 33 -5.07 2.17 9.18
CA PRO A 33 -5.30 0.74 9.05
C PRO A 33 -6.63 0.45 8.37
N LEU A 34 -6.77 -0.76 7.83
CA LEU A 34 -8.05 -1.24 7.37
C LEU A 34 -8.90 -1.68 8.58
N PRO A 35 -10.24 -1.53 8.49
CA PRO A 35 -11.12 -2.06 9.53
C PRO A 35 -10.98 -3.57 9.68
N LYS A 36 -11.29 -4.08 10.87
CA LYS A 36 -11.16 -5.53 11.15
C LYS A 36 -12.01 -6.41 10.26
N LEU A 37 -13.15 -5.91 9.80
CA LEU A 37 -14.07 -6.67 8.95
C LEU A 37 -13.86 -6.41 7.47
N ALA A 38 -12.71 -5.85 7.10
CA ALA A 38 -12.39 -5.58 5.70
C ALA A 38 -12.16 -6.88 4.93
N GLU A 39 -12.70 -6.94 3.72
CA GLU A 39 -12.52 -8.09 2.83
C GLU A 39 -11.98 -7.62 1.48
N LEU A 40 -10.99 -8.34 0.96
CA LEU A 40 -10.44 -8.02 -0.35
C LEU A 40 -11.45 -8.38 -1.43
N MET A 41 -11.73 -7.41 -2.30
CA MET A 41 -12.63 -7.63 -3.44
C MET A 41 -11.89 -8.36 -4.55
N GLY A 42 -12.62 -9.20 -5.28
CA GLY A 42 -12.06 -9.92 -6.40
C GLY A 42 -11.67 -8.98 -7.54
N GLU A 43 -10.70 -9.40 -8.33
CA GLU A 43 -10.32 -8.65 -9.53
C GLU A 43 -11.49 -8.58 -10.48
N GLY A 44 -11.78 -7.39 -10.98
CA GLY A 44 -12.89 -7.16 -11.89
C GLY A 44 -14.24 -6.95 -11.23
N GLU A 45 -14.34 -7.04 -9.91
CA GLU A 45 -15.57 -6.69 -9.22
C GLU A 45 -15.87 -5.20 -9.38
N GLN A 46 -17.10 -4.88 -9.73
CA GLN A 46 -17.51 -3.49 -9.84
C GLN A 46 -17.70 -2.88 -8.48
N VAL A 47 -17.13 -1.70 -8.30
CA VAL A 47 -17.31 -0.93 -7.08
C VAL A 47 -18.49 0.01 -7.27
N GLU A 48 -19.56 -0.23 -6.53
CA GLU A 48 -20.73 0.64 -6.56
C GLU A 48 -20.45 1.94 -5.79
N GLY A 49 -20.94 3.04 -6.32
CA GLY A 49 -20.88 4.32 -5.65
C GLY A 49 -19.55 5.04 -5.73
N GLU A 50 -18.71 4.71 -6.71
CA GLU A 50 -17.44 5.41 -6.95
C GLU A 50 -17.67 6.80 -7.55
N ALA A 51 -18.49 7.61 -6.90
CA ALA A 51 -18.77 8.95 -7.39
C ALA A 51 -17.66 9.96 -7.08
N VAL A 52 -16.81 9.66 -6.11
CA VAL A 52 -15.72 10.54 -5.70
C VAL A 52 -14.43 9.75 -5.74
N VAL A 53 -13.59 10.05 -6.73
CA VAL A 53 -12.25 9.47 -6.82
C VAL A 53 -11.33 10.32 -5.95
N THR A 54 -10.82 9.74 -4.85
CA THR A 54 -9.75 10.38 -4.11
C THR A 54 -8.55 10.46 -5.05
N HIS A 55 -8.05 11.65 -5.28
CA HIS A 55 -6.92 11.83 -6.18
C HIS A 55 -5.67 11.14 -5.61
N PRO A 56 -5.07 10.16 -6.31
CA PRO A 56 -3.93 9.42 -5.75
C PRO A 56 -2.74 10.30 -5.37
N ALA A 57 -2.55 11.42 -6.03
CA ALA A 57 -1.46 12.36 -5.72
C ALA A 57 -1.56 12.90 -4.30
N MET A 58 -2.77 13.17 -3.81
CA MET A 58 -2.97 13.65 -2.44
C MET A 58 -2.63 12.55 -1.43
N LEU A 59 -2.99 11.33 -1.74
CA LEU A 59 -2.66 10.18 -0.89
C LEU A 59 -1.14 9.99 -0.79
N VAL A 60 -0.45 10.05 -1.92
CA VAL A 60 1.02 9.95 -1.98
C VAL A 60 1.66 11.06 -1.16
N LYS A 61 1.19 12.29 -1.31
CA LYS A 61 1.71 13.44 -0.56
C LYS A 61 1.53 13.25 0.94
N ASN A 62 0.35 12.81 1.36
CA ASN A 62 0.06 12.60 2.78
C ASN A 62 0.95 11.51 3.39
N VAL A 63 1.12 10.41 2.68
CA VAL A 63 1.97 9.31 3.16
C VAL A 63 3.44 9.72 3.18
N ALA A 64 3.90 10.42 2.16
CA ALA A 64 5.27 10.93 2.12
C ALA A 64 5.54 11.86 3.31
N THR A 65 4.63 12.78 3.57
CA THR A 65 4.76 13.71 4.70
C THR A 65 4.82 12.95 6.03
N MET A 66 3.97 11.94 6.19
CA MET A 66 3.94 11.10 7.38
C MET A 66 5.29 10.41 7.62
N LEU A 67 5.96 10.01 6.55
CA LEU A 67 7.26 9.32 6.60
C LEU A 67 8.45 10.27 6.59
N GLY A 68 8.22 11.58 6.46
CA GLY A 68 9.32 12.53 6.33
C GLY A 68 10.03 12.46 4.98
N LEU A 69 9.34 11.95 3.97
CA LEU A 69 9.86 11.85 2.60
C LEU A 69 9.25 12.92 1.70
N SER A 70 9.86 13.13 0.54
CA SER A 70 9.28 13.94 -0.52
C SER A 70 8.28 13.10 -1.33
N GLU A 71 7.27 13.74 -1.91
CA GLU A 71 6.35 13.04 -2.81
C GLU A 71 7.06 12.47 -4.04
N ASP A 72 8.22 13.03 -4.40
CA ASP A 72 9.06 12.52 -5.50
C ASP A 72 9.76 11.20 -5.14
N ASP A 73 9.82 10.86 -3.86
CA ASP A 73 10.39 9.59 -3.41
C ASP A 73 9.47 8.41 -3.59
N ILE A 74 8.21 8.65 -3.99
CA ILE A 74 7.20 7.63 -4.19
C ILE A 74 6.62 7.75 -5.60
N ALA A 75 6.74 6.68 -6.38
CA ALA A 75 6.15 6.62 -7.72
C ALA A 75 4.96 5.67 -7.72
N LEU A 76 3.80 6.13 -8.15
CA LEU A 76 2.61 5.28 -8.24
C LEU A 76 2.77 4.23 -9.34
N GLU A 77 2.40 3.00 -9.00
CA GLU A 77 2.35 1.90 -9.96
C GLU A 77 0.97 1.91 -10.64
N GLY A 78 0.91 2.41 -11.85
CA GLY A 78 -0.35 2.57 -12.59
C GLY A 78 -1.04 1.26 -12.95
N GLY A 79 -0.29 0.16 -12.97
CA GLY A 79 -0.85 -1.16 -13.27
C GLY A 79 -1.52 -1.83 -12.07
N PHE A 80 -1.39 -1.25 -10.89
CA PHE A 80 -1.99 -1.82 -9.68
C PHE A 80 -3.29 -1.09 -9.32
N ARG A 81 -4.34 -1.86 -9.13
CA ARG A 81 -5.60 -1.34 -8.64
C ARG A 81 -6.31 -2.44 -7.86
N ALA A 82 -6.66 -2.14 -6.63
CA ALA A 82 -7.39 -3.06 -5.77
C ALA A 82 -8.42 -2.29 -4.94
N HIS A 83 -9.41 -3.00 -4.45
CA HIS A 83 -10.43 -2.45 -3.58
C HIS A 83 -10.66 -3.41 -2.42
N VAL A 84 -10.93 -2.84 -1.26
CA VAL A 84 -11.26 -3.61 -0.06
C VAL A 84 -12.65 -3.19 0.39
N ASP A 85 -13.53 -4.17 0.57
CA ASP A 85 -14.86 -3.92 1.09
C ASP A 85 -14.80 -3.72 2.59
N THR A 86 -15.31 -2.59 3.06
CA THR A 86 -15.32 -2.25 4.48
C THR A 86 -16.74 -1.89 4.90
N PRO A 87 -17.03 -1.85 6.22
CA PRO A 87 -18.34 -1.40 6.69
C PRO A 87 -18.71 0.02 6.24
N GLU A 88 -17.70 0.83 5.89
CA GLU A 88 -17.91 2.20 5.41
C GLU A 88 -18.00 2.30 3.87
N GLY A 89 -17.84 1.19 3.17
CA GLY A 89 -17.85 1.12 1.72
C GLY A 89 -16.54 0.59 1.16
N ALA A 90 -16.40 0.61 -0.15
CA ALA A 90 -15.20 0.14 -0.82
C ALA A 90 -14.06 1.15 -0.67
N ALA A 91 -12.91 0.68 -0.20
CA ALA A 91 -11.69 1.49 -0.06
C ALA A 91 -10.75 1.16 -1.22
N PRO A 92 -10.39 2.14 -2.06
CA PRO A 92 -9.39 1.89 -3.09
C PRO A 92 -8.00 1.76 -2.47
N VAL A 93 -7.20 0.85 -3.00
CA VAL A 93 -5.82 0.63 -2.55
C VAL A 93 -4.89 0.83 -3.73
N TYR A 94 -3.91 1.67 -3.55
CA TYR A 94 -2.88 1.98 -4.55
C TYR A 94 -1.55 1.40 -4.12
N LEU A 95 -0.63 1.27 -5.08
CA LEU A 95 0.73 0.80 -4.83
C LEU A 95 1.70 1.90 -5.21
N GLY A 96 2.59 2.25 -4.28
CA GLY A 96 3.66 3.21 -4.52
C GLY A 96 5.01 2.53 -4.42
N SER A 97 5.87 2.76 -5.41
CA SER A 97 7.25 2.28 -5.40
C SER A 97 8.16 3.37 -4.86
N LEU A 98 9.01 3.01 -3.89
CA LEU A 98 10.03 3.92 -3.38
C LEU A 98 11.16 4.02 -4.40
N THR A 99 11.52 5.25 -4.78
CA THR A 99 12.45 5.50 -5.88
C THR A 99 13.93 5.50 -5.47
N ALA A 100 14.20 5.53 -4.17
CA ALA A 100 15.58 5.51 -3.67
C ALA A 100 16.30 4.20 -4.04
N ILE A 101 17.62 4.28 -4.21
CA ILE A 101 18.45 3.13 -4.55
C ILE A 101 18.35 2.07 -3.44
N ASP A 102 18.45 2.50 -2.20
CA ASP A 102 18.28 1.64 -1.03
C ASP A 102 16.99 1.96 -0.32
N PRO A 103 16.39 0.98 0.40
CA PRO A 103 15.20 1.27 1.18
C PRO A 103 15.47 2.40 2.19
N PRO A 104 14.55 3.37 2.35
CA PRO A 104 14.74 4.45 3.33
C PRO A 104 14.51 3.95 4.77
N TYR A 105 15.45 3.18 5.28
CA TYR A 105 15.34 2.56 6.60
C TYR A 105 15.15 3.57 7.73
N ASP A 106 15.85 4.71 7.65
CA ASP A 106 15.76 5.74 8.70
C ASP A 106 14.37 6.34 8.77
N ALA A 107 13.77 6.63 7.62
CA ALA A 107 12.42 7.16 7.55
C ALA A 107 11.41 6.15 8.10
N ALA A 108 11.57 4.88 7.76
CA ALA A 108 10.72 3.82 8.26
C ALA A 108 10.82 3.71 9.78
N GLU A 109 12.04 3.69 10.31
CA GLU A 109 12.30 3.56 11.74
C GLU A 109 11.70 4.73 12.52
N CYS A 110 11.83 5.96 12.02
CA CYS A 110 11.24 7.14 12.65
C CYS A 110 9.72 7.07 12.74
N SER A 111 9.08 6.33 11.85
CA SER A 111 7.63 6.15 11.83
C SER A 111 7.17 4.87 12.54
N GLY A 112 8.08 4.15 13.17
CA GLY A 112 7.79 2.86 13.80
C GLY A 112 7.52 1.75 12.79
N ALA A 113 7.85 1.97 11.52
CA ALA A 113 7.63 1.00 10.45
C ALA A 113 8.91 0.22 10.15
N ARG A 114 8.79 -0.86 9.39
CA ARG A 114 9.94 -1.66 8.98
C ARG A 114 9.71 -2.27 7.61
N PHE A 115 10.80 -2.52 6.89
CA PHE A 115 10.74 -3.22 5.62
C PHE A 115 10.74 -4.73 5.85
N ILE A 116 9.84 -5.43 5.17
CA ILE A 116 9.71 -6.88 5.28
C ILE A 116 9.66 -7.52 3.90
N ALA A 117 10.10 -8.78 3.82
CA ALA A 117 9.84 -9.61 2.66
C ALA A 117 8.40 -10.15 2.74
N ILE A 118 7.83 -10.53 1.58
CA ILE A 118 6.46 -11.06 1.56
C ILE A 118 6.33 -12.31 2.44
N THR A 119 7.39 -13.10 2.56
CA THR A 119 7.40 -14.29 3.40
C THR A 119 7.29 -13.99 4.89
N ASP A 120 7.60 -12.75 5.29
CA ASP A 120 7.52 -12.31 6.69
C ASP A 120 6.15 -11.72 7.04
N ALA A 121 5.19 -11.81 6.15
CA ALA A 121 3.88 -11.20 6.29
C ALA A 121 2.78 -12.19 6.68
N ARG A 122 3.14 -13.38 7.13
CA ARG A 122 2.17 -14.47 7.40
C ARG A 122 1.16 -14.15 8.50
N ASP A 123 1.51 -13.26 9.41
CA ASP A 123 0.65 -12.86 10.52
C ASP A 123 -0.34 -11.75 10.17
N LEU A 124 -0.28 -11.22 8.96
CA LEU A 124 -1.22 -10.19 8.53
C LEU A 124 -2.63 -10.76 8.32
N PRO A 125 -3.67 -9.93 8.53
CA PRO A 125 -5.04 -10.33 8.21
C PRO A 125 -5.18 -10.76 6.75
N PRO A 126 -6.15 -11.65 6.43
CA PRO A 126 -6.31 -12.15 5.05
C PRO A 126 -6.45 -11.07 3.98
N ALA A 127 -7.15 -9.98 4.27
CA ALA A 127 -7.31 -8.89 3.31
C ALA A 127 -5.97 -8.25 2.96
N GLU A 128 -5.15 -7.96 3.98
CA GLU A 128 -3.83 -7.36 3.78
C GLU A 128 -2.87 -8.33 3.11
N LEU A 129 -2.91 -9.59 3.49
CA LEU A 129 -2.07 -10.61 2.86
C LEU A 129 -2.41 -10.78 1.38
N GLY A 130 -3.69 -10.76 1.03
CA GLY A 130 -4.15 -10.81 -0.35
C GLY A 130 -3.69 -9.60 -1.16
N LEU A 131 -3.74 -8.41 -0.55
CA LEU A 131 -3.23 -7.18 -1.17
C LEU A 131 -1.74 -7.29 -1.45
N LEU A 132 -0.95 -7.78 -0.49
CA LEU A 132 0.48 -7.97 -0.68
C LEU A 132 0.80 -8.93 -1.82
N ARG A 133 0.05 -10.01 -1.95
CA ARG A 133 0.24 -10.97 -3.03
C ARG A 133 -0.01 -10.34 -4.39
N ARG A 134 -1.06 -9.54 -4.52
CA ARG A 134 -1.35 -8.81 -5.76
C ARG A 134 -0.27 -7.78 -6.06
N ALA A 135 0.19 -7.06 -5.04
CA ALA A 135 1.26 -6.08 -5.19
C ALA A 135 2.56 -6.75 -5.63
N TYR A 136 2.89 -7.87 -5.02
CA TYR A 136 4.08 -8.64 -5.38
C TYR A 136 4.04 -9.09 -6.85
N GLU A 137 2.91 -9.64 -7.28
CA GLU A 137 2.73 -10.05 -8.67
C GLU A 137 2.87 -8.86 -9.63
N CYS A 138 2.32 -7.71 -9.27
CA CYS A 138 2.42 -6.50 -10.08
C CYS A 138 3.88 -6.06 -10.25
N VAL A 139 4.66 -6.08 -9.17
CA VAL A 139 6.06 -5.64 -9.19
C VAL A 139 6.96 -6.63 -9.92
N MET A 140 6.60 -7.92 -9.90
CA MET A 140 7.38 -8.96 -10.56
C MET A 140 7.19 -9.00 -12.08
N GLU A 141 6.14 -8.42 -12.60
CA GLU A 141 5.90 -8.35 -14.04
C GLU A 141 6.84 -7.39 -14.75
#